data_7c1e7d029887d99067388393784ebe2d
#
_entry.id   7c1e7d029887d99067388393784ebe2d
#
_cell.length_a   1.000
_cell.length_b   1.000
_cell.length_c   1.000
_cell.angle_alpha   90.00
_cell.angle_beta   90.00
_cell.angle_gamma   90.00
#
_symmetry.space_group_name_H-M   'P 1'
#
loop_
_entity.id
_entity.type
_entity.pdbx_description
1 polymer ?
#
loop_
_entity_poly.entity_id
_entity_poly.type
_entity_poly.pdbx_seq_one_letter_code
_entity_poly.pdbx_strand_id
1 'polypeptide(L)'
;MSQARFALPSLLTHAQAQALAMQLLQAASSGRELEVDASALQQFDSSALAVLLVGMRAAQTQGRGFQVRGLPARALNLAQVYGLSEVLPLQPLTA
;
A
#
# COMPACT_ATOMS: atom_id res chain seq x y z
N MET A 1 3.08 8.03 18.60
CA MET A 1 3.72 7.80 18.25
C MET A 1 3.62 6.67 17.84
N SER A 2 2.91 6.23 17.45
CA SER A 2 2.90 5.08 17.02
C SER A 2 2.44 4.87 15.71
N GLN A 3 3.34 4.65 14.79
CA GLN A 3 3.08 4.39 13.41
C GLN A 3 3.51 2.99 13.12
N ALA A 4 2.63 2.18 12.57
CA ALA A 4 2.99 0.86 12.10
C ALA A 4 3.53 1.00 10.68
N ARG A 5 4.63 0.32 10.40
CA ARG A 5 5.25 0.39 9.09
C ARG A 5 5.26 -1.00 8.46
N PHE A 6 4.84 -1.05 7.21
CA PHE A 6 4.75 -2.31 6.49
C PHE A 6 5.48 -2.18 5.16
N ALA A 7 6.50 -2.99 4.94
CA ALA A 7 7.29 -2.92 3.71
C ALA A 7 6.77 -3.94 2.70
N LEU A 8 6.52 -3.46 1.47
CA LEU A 8 6.16 -4.37 0.38
C LEU A 8 7.40 -5.06 -0.13
N PRO A 9 7.27 -6.30 -0.61
CA PRO A 9 8.40 -7.01 -1.19
C PRO A 9 8.72 -6.48 -2.58
N SER A 10 9.82 -6.96 -3.17
CA SER A 10 10.16 -6.58 -4.52
C SER A 10 9.23 -7.21 -5.56
N LEU A 11 8.62 -8.34 -5.25
CA LEU A 11 7.73 -9.05 -6.16
C LEU A 11 6.32 -9.06 -5.58
N LEU A 12 5.40 -8.41 -6.30
CA LEU A 12 4.02 -8.42 -5.86
C LEU A 12 3.12 -8.48 -7.09
N THR A 13 2.87 -9.67 -7.55
CA THR A 13 1.94 -9.92 -8.63
C THR A 13 0.72 -10.64 -8.07
N HIS A 14 -0.13 -11.08 -8.96
CA HIS A 14 -1.34 -11.80 -8.57
C HIS A 14 -1.03 -12.97 -7.61
N ALA A 15 0.09 -13.63 -7.81
CA ALA A 15 0.42 -14.82 -7.01
C ALA A 15 0.66 -14.47 -5.53
N GLN A 16 1.17 -13.28 -5.24
CA GLN A 16 1.47 -12.90 -3.86
C GLN A 16 0.37 -12.05 -3.22
N ALA A 17 -0.58 -11.60 -4.03
CA ALA A 17 -1.50 -10.54 -3.59
C ALA A 17 -2.33 -10.94 -2.38
N GLN A 18 -2.87 -12.17 -2.37
CA GLN A 18 -3.75 -12.57 -1.29
C GLN A 18 -3.03 -12.64 0.04
N ALA A 19 -1.84 -13.23 0.06
CA ALA A 19 -1.08 -13.35 1.30
C ALA A 19 -0.69 -11.98 1.82
N LEU A 20 -0.28 -11.08 0.93
CA LEU A 20 0.11 -9.74 1.34
C LEU A 20 -1.08 -8.93 1.81
N ALA A 21 -2.22 -9.08 1.16
CA ALA A 21 -3.43 -8.40 1.60
C ALA A 21 -3.79 -8.80 3.02
N MET A 22 -3.68 -10.09 3.35
CA MET A 22 -3.98 -10.55 4.69
C MET A 22 -3.00 -10.00 5.71
N GLN A 23 -1.72 -9.94 5.37
CA GLN A 23 -0.73 -9.36 6.26
C GLN A 23 -1.00 -7.87 6.50
N LEU A 24 -1.38 -7.17 5.43
CA LEU A 24 -1.67 -5.75 5.53
C LEU A 24 -2.92 -5.51 6.36
N LEU A 25 -3.92 -6.38 6.22
CA LEU A 25 -5.11 -6.28 7.07
C LEU A 25 -4.76 -6.41 8.54
N GLN A 26 -3.88 -7.33 8.87
CA GLN A 26 -3.45 -7.49 10.26
C GLN A 26 -2.70 -6.26 10.75
N ALA A 27 -1.86 -5.70 9.91
CA ALA A 27 -1.13 -4.49 10.28
C ALA A 27 -2.09 -3.33 10.51
N ALA A 28 -3.10 -3.20 9.64
CA ALA A 28 -4.06 -2.12 9.75
C ALA A 28 -4.92 -2.23 11.01
N SER A 29 -5.12 -3.43 11.51
CA SER A 29 -5.94 -3.62 12.70
C SER A 29 -5.17 -3.47 14.00
N SER A 30 -3.91 -3.07 13.93
CA SER A 30 -3.08 -2.94 15.12
C SER A 30 -3.44 -1.73 15.98
N GLY A 31 -4.30 -0.84 15.48
CA GLY A 31 -4.68 0.35 16.23
C GLY A 31 -3.76 1.52 16.02
N ARG A 32 -2.87 1.45 15.04
CA ARG A 32 -1.90 2.51 14.74
C ARG A 32 -2.10 3.04 13.34
N GLU A 33 -1.56 4.21 13.10
CA GLU A 33 -1.47 4.71 11.75
C GLU A 33 -0.54 3.79 10.97
N LEU A 34 -0.91 3.51 9.72
CA LEU A 34 -0.19 2.55 8.92
C LEU A 34 0.53 3.24 7.77
N GLU A 35 1.83 3.06 7.71
CA GLU A 35 2.63 3.55 6.60
C GLU A 35 3.16 2.36 5.81
N VAL A 36 2.85 2.32 4.53
CA VAL A 36 3.32 1.26 3.65
C VAL A 36 4.50 1.77 2.86
N ASP A 37 5.63 1.07 2.97
CA ASP A 37 6.84 1.42 2.23
C ASP A 37 6.87 0.55 0.98
N ALA A 38 6.67 1.15 -0.18
CA ALA A 38 6.64 0.46 -1.45
C ALA A 38 7.93 0.63 -2.25
N SER A 39 8.98 1.14 -1.62
CA SER A 39 10.20 1.49 -2.34
C SER A 39 10.95 0.28 -2.89
N ALA A 40 10.75 -0.91 -2.33
CA ALA A 40 11.42 -2.12 -2.81
C ALA A 40 10.70 -2.76 -3.99
N LEU A 41 9.51 -2.30 -4.32
CA LEU A 41 8.68 -2.92 -5.35
C LEU A 41 9.33 -2.83 -6.71
N GLN A 42 9.54 -3.96 -7.37
CA GLN A 42 10.20 -4.00 -8.68
C GLN A 42 9.38 -4.73 -9.72
N GLN A 43 8.85 -5.89 -9.39
CA GLN A 43 8.03 -6.67 -10.31
C GLN A 43 6.62 -6.74 -9.76
N PHE A 44 5.67 -6.20 -10.51
CA PHE A 44 4.30 -6.11 -10.01
C PHE A 44 3.33 -5.97 -11.16
N ASP A 45 2.07 -6.21 -10.86
CA ASP A 45 0.97 -5.93 -11.77
C ASP A 45 -0.08 -5.15 -10.99
N SER A 46 -1.27 -5.00 -11.55
CA SER A 46 -2.32 -4.22 -10.91
C SER A 46 -2.76 -4.81 -9.57
N SER A 47 -2.42 -6.07 -9.29
CA SER A 47 -2.73 -6.66 -7.99
C SER A 47 -2.07 -5.91 -6.86
N ALA A 48 -0.90 -5.29 -7.11
CA ALA A 48 -0.24 -4.49 -6.08
C ALA A 48 -1.12 -3.34 -5.64
N LEU A 49 -1.81 -2.71 -6.58
CA LEU A 49 -2.72 -1.61 -6.25
C LEU A 49 -3.92 -2.11 -5.48
N ALA A 50 -4.42 -3.29 -5.83
CA ALA A 50 -5.54 -3.88 -5.11
C ALA A 50 -5.17 -4.15 -3.65
N VAL A 51 -3.94 -4.63 -3.41
CA VAL A 51 -3.46 -4.87 -2.06
C VAL A 51 -3.45 -3.56 -1.27
N LEU A 52 -2.96 -2.49 -1.88
CA LEU A 52 -2.94 -1.19 -1.22
C LEU A 52 -4.35 -0.71 -0.88
N LEU A 53 -5.31 -0.94 -1.77
CA LEU A 53 -6.69 -0.55 -1.50
C LEU A 53 -7.27 -1.32 -0.31
N VAL A 54 -6.94 -2.61 -0.20
CA VAL A 54 -7.40 -3.41 0.93
C VAL A 54 -6.87 -2.80 2.24
N GLY A 55 -5.59 -2.44 2.26
CA GLY A 55 -5.01 -1.83 3.45
C GLY A 55 -5.66 -0.50 3.80
N MET A 56 -5.89 0.33 2.77
CA MET A 56 -6.51 1.63 2.98
C MET A 56 -7.90 1.49 3.58
N ARG A 57 -8.70 0.60 3.02
CA ARG A 57 -10.06 0.40 3.51
C ARG A 57 -10.09 -0.11 4.93
N ALA A 58 -9.18 -1.04 5.24
CA ALA A 58 -9.11 -1.58 6.59
C ALA A 58 -8.74 -0.48 7.58
N ALA A 59 -7.79 0.37 7.23
CA ALA A 59 -7.40 1.47 8.10
C ALA A 59 -8.54 2.45 8.29
N GLN A 60 -9.25 2.78 7.21
CA GLN A 60 -10.37 3.71 7.29
C GLN A 60 -11.49 3.17 8.17
N THR A 61 -11.77 1.89 8.07
CA THR A 61 -12.81 1.27 8.89
C THR A 61 -12.49 1.41 10.36
N GLN A 62 -11.23 1.44 10.70
CA GLN A 62 -10.79 1.57 12.09
C GLN A 62 -10.51 3.01 12.48
N GLY A 63 -10.73 3.96 11.59
CA GLY A 63 -10.44 5.35 11.87
C GLY A 63 -8.95 5.65 11.96
N ARG A 64 -8.12 4.88 11.26
CA ARG A 64 -6.67 5.06 11.30
C ARG A 64 -6.18 5.75 10.04
N GLY A 65 -5.04 6.41 10.13
CA GLY A 65 -4.38 6.97 8.98
C GLY A 65 -3.71 5.90 8.14
N PHE A 66 -3.56 6.17 6.85
CA PHE A 66 -2.95 5.26 5.91
C PHE A 66 -2.16 6.06 4.90
N GLN A 67 -0.90 5.69 4.69
CA GLN A 67 -0.05 6.37 3.73
C GLN A 67 0.77 5.33 2.96
N VAL A 68 1.03 5.61 1.69
CA VAL A 68 1.91 4.80 0.87
C VAL A 68 3.09 5.66 0.45
N ARG A 69 4.29 5.17 0.69
CA ARG A 69 5.50 5.91 0.47
C ARG A 69 6.42 5.18 -0.50
N GLY A 70 7.05 5.92 -1.41
CA GLY A 70 8.08 5.36 -2.26
C GLY A 70 7.60 4.51 -3.40
N LEU A 71 6.35 4.67 -3.83
CA LEU A 71 5.83 3.88 -4.94
C LEU A 71 6.62 4.18 -6.20
N PRO A 72 7.11 3.15 -6.92
CA PRO A 72 7.90 3.39 -8.13
C PRO A 72 7.10 4.10 -9.23
N ALA A 73 7.82 4.77 -10.13
CA ALA A 73 7.16 5.56 -11.17
C ALA A 73 6.19 4.73 -12.02
N ARG A 74 6.58 3.49 -12.36
CA ARG A 74 5.69 2.65 -13.15
C ARG A 74 4.41 2.33 -12.41
N ALA A 75 4.52 2.13 -11.10
CA ALA A 75 3.33 1.86 -10.30
C ALA A 75 2.47 3.11 -10.15
N LEU A 76 3.10 4.28 -10.04
CA LEU A 76 2.34 5.53 -10.02
C LEU A 76 1.57 5.73 -11.32
N ASN A 77 2.21 5.42 -12.46
CA ASN A 77 1.53 5.52 -13.74
C ASN A 77 0.35 4.57 -13.81
N LEU A 78 0.54 3.37 -13.31
CA LEU A 78 -0.54 2.39 -13.30
C LEU A 78 -1.70 2.85 -12.42
N ALA A 79 -1.38 3.45 -11.28
CA ALA A 79 -2.40 3.99 -10.39
C ALA A 79 -3.20 5.09 -11.08
N GLN A 80 -2.53 5.94 -11.88
CA GLN A 80 -3.22 6.98 -12.62
C GLN A 80 -4.16 6.40 -13.65
N VAL A 81 -3.72 5.36 -14.36
CA VAL A 81 -4.56 4.72 -15.37
C VAL A 81 -5.85 4.19 -14.77
N TYR A 82 -5.76 3.66 -13.56
CA TYR A 82 -6.95 3.12 -12.89
C TYR A 82 -7.69 4.16 -12.06
N GLY A 83 -7.27 5.41 -12.10
CA GLY A 83 -7.94 6.46 -11.35
C GLY A 83 -7.70 6.38 -9.85
N LEU A 84 -6.66 5.70 -9.42
CA LEU A 84 -6.40 5.50 -8.00
C LEU A 84 -5.45 6.52 -7.42
N SER A 85 -4.80 7.33 -8.25
CA SER A 85 -3.84 8.29 -7.74
C SER A 85 -4.50 9.36 -6.86
N GLU A 86 -5.81 9.57 -7.02
CA GLU A 86 -6.54 10.52 -6.20
C GLU A 86 -7.20 9.84 -5.01
N VAL A 87 -7.23 8.52 -4.98
CA VAL A 87 -7.85 7.78 -3.90
C VAL A 87 -6.83 7.34 -2.88
N LEU A 88 -5.70 6.83 -3.34
CA LEU A 88 -4.64 6.36 -2.45
C LEU A 88 -3.80 7.53 -1.97
N PRO A 89 -3.52 7.61 -0.68
CA PRO A 89 -2.66 8.67 -0.15
C PRO A 89 -1.20 8.36 -0.44
N LEU A 90 -0.77 8.67 -1.64
CA LEU A 90 0.57 8.39 -2.10
C LEU A 90 1.51 9.53 -1.75
N GLN A 91 2.67 9.19 -1.25
CA GLN A 91 3.65 10.19 -0.89
C GLN A 91 4.99 9.89 -1.53
N PRO A 92 5.74 10.92 -1.92
CA PRO A 92 7.07 10.69 -2.47
C PRO A 92 7.99 10.11 -1.43
N LEU A 93 8.99 9.36 -1.90
CA LEU A 93 9.96 8.77 -1.00
C LEU A 93 10.78 9.83 -0.31
N THR A 94 11.19 10.85 -1.03
CA THR A 94 11.97 11.94 -0.45
C THR A 94 11.04 12.95 0.17
N ALA A 95 11.36 13.33 1.33
CA ALA A 95 10.50 14.25 2.05
C ALA A 95 10.57 15.64 1.49
#